data_fea125eda6dfcbf392f4538dccdedc0b
#
_entry.id   fea125eda6dfcbf392f4538dccdedc0b
#
_cell.length_a   1.000
_cell.length_b   1.000
_cell.length_c   1.000
_cell.angle_alpha   90.00
_cell.angle_beta   90.00
_cell.angle_gamma   90.00
#
_symmetry.space_group_name_H-M   'P 1'
#
loop_
_entity.id
_entity.type
_entity.pdbx_description
1 polymer ?
#
loop_
_entity_poly.entity_id
_entity_poly.type
_entity_poly.pdbx_seq_one_letter_code
_entity_poly.pdbx_strand_id
1 'polypeptide(L)'
;MTNMSNAISLDLGDDGILVATMDLPGKPMNVVNGDLMRPFADMVERLATDASIKGLVLTSGKADFCAGGDLDNISRIATAHQAFTVAEQLKAVLRRMETLGKPVVAAINGHALGGGLEISLACHARIVIDDPRLKLGQPEVKLGLLPGGGGTVRLPRLV
;
A
#
# COMPACT_ATOMS: atom_id res chain seq x y z
N MET A 1 16.86 -9.82 -21.33
CA MET A 1 15.70 -10.11 -20.45
C MET A 1 15.96 -9.42 -19.13
N THR A 2 15.44 -8.23 -18.96
CA THR A 2 15.53 -7.47 -17.71
C THR A 2 14.69 -8.18 -16.68
N ASN A 3 15.33 -8.73 -15.69
CA ASN A 3 14.71 -9.35 -14.53
C ASN A 3 13.92 -8.23 -13.81
N MET A 4 12.60 -8.14 -14.06
CA MET A 4 11.74 -7.23 -13.30
C MET A 4 11.75 -7.75 -11.87
N SER A 5 12.43 -7.04 -11.00
CA SER A 5 12.45 -7.31 -9.57
C SER A 5 11.01 -7.17 -9.07
N ASN A 6 10.36 -8.27 -8.78
CA ASN A 6 8.99 -8.27 -8.26
C ASN A 6 9.02 -7.72 -6.83
N ALA A 7 8.64 -6.45 -6.69
CA ALA A 7 8.44 -5.83 -5.38
C ALA A 7 7.20 -6.40 -4.63
N ILE A 8 6.40 -7.23 -5.31
CA ILE A 8 5.26 -7.93 -4.73
C ILE A 8 5.26 -9.36 -5.26
N SER A 9 5.30 -10.33 -4.37
CA SER A 9 5.03 -11.73 -4.68
C SER A 9 3.55 -12.04 -4.49
N LEU A 10 3.01 -12.91 -5.34
CA LEU A 10 1.59 -13.29 -5.35
C LEU A 10 1.49 -14.80 -5.22
N ASP A 11 0.80 -15.27 -4.21
CA ASP A 11 0.51 -16.68 -3.96
C ASP A 11 -1.01 -16.89 -3.88
N LEU A 12 -1.55 -17.71 -4.79
CA LEU A 12 -2.98 -17.99 -4.85
C LEU A 12 -3.24 -19.39 -4.25
N GLY A 13 -3.93 -19.40 -3.12
CA GLY A 13 -4.36 -20.63 -2.46
C GLY A 13 -5.49 -21.35 -3.20
N ASP A 14 -5.63 -22.65 -2.95
CA ASP A 14 -6.71 -23.49 -3.50
C ASP A 14 -8.12 -23.02 -3.07
N ASP A 15 -8.20 -22.25 -2.00
CA ASP A 15 -9.42 -21.61 -1.50
C ASP A 15 -9.82 -20.34 -2.30
N GLY A 16 -8.95 -19.90 -3.19
CA GLY A 16 -9.11 -18.68 -3.99
C GLY A 16 -8.69 -17.41 -3.27
N ILE A 17 -7.99 -17.49 -2.14
CA ILE A 17 -7.41 -16.33 -1.47
C ILE A 17 -6.03 -16.04 -2.05
N LEU A 18 -5.85 -14.83 -2.56
CA LEU A 18 -4.58 -14.33 -3.03
C LEU A 18 -3.82 -13.70 -1.87
N VAL A 19 -2.62 -14.20 -1.57
CA VAL A 19 -1.70 -13.55 -0.63
C VAL A 19 -0.70 -12.73 -1.43
N ALA A 20 -0.69 -11.42 -1.20
CA ALA A 20 0.25 -10.48 -1.80
C ALA A 20 1.24 -10.00 -0.74
N THR A 21 2.51 -10.31 -0.96
CA THR A 21 3.59 -9.93 -0.04
C THR A 21 4.46 -8.84 -0.67
N MET A 22 4.41 -7.65 -0.08
CA MET A 22 5.28 -6.53 -0.46
C MET A 22 6.71 -6.79 0.03
N ASP A 23 7.67 -6.77 -0.89
CA ASP A 23 9.09 -6.92 -0.57
C ASP A 23 9.95 -6.13 -1.57
N LEU A 24 9.99 -4.81 -1.38
CA LEU A 24 10.68 -3.89 -2.28
C LEU A 24 12.18 -4.16 -2.29
N PRO A 25 12.76 -4.61 -3.44
CA PRO A 25 14.17 -4.97 -3.52
C PRO A 25 15.08 -3.77 -3.23
N GLY A 26 16.23 -4.04 -2.60
CA GLY A 26 17.27 -3.04 -2.34
C GLY A 26 16.92 -1.98 -1.28
N LYS A 27 15.75 -2.08 -0.65
CA LYS A 27 15.33 -1.19 0.45
C LYS A 27 15.15 -2.00 1.75
N PRO A 28 15.55 -1.46 2.91
CA PRO A 28 15.34 -2.13 4.20
C PRO A 28 13.86 -2.18 4.60
N MET A 29 13.04 -1.28 4.05
CA MET A 29 11.61 -1.14 4.30
C MET A 29 10.85 -0.99 2.98
N ASN A 30 9.59 -1.40 2.95
CA ASN A 30 8.70 -1.03 1.87
C ASN A 30 8.39 0.48 1.95
N VAL A 31 8.49 1.16 0.82
CA VAL A 31 8.12 2.57 0.67
C VAL A 31 7.23 2.75 -0.56
N VAL A 32 6.32 3.70 -0.48
CA VAL A 32 5.42 4.03 -1.60
C VAL A 32 6.20 4.84 -2.64
N ASN A 33 6.59 4.15 -3.71
CA ASN A 33 7.27 4.71 -4.87
C ASN A 33 6.82 4.00 -6.15
N GLY A 34 7.34 4.41 -7.30
CA GLY A 34 6.94 3.82 -8.59
C GLY A 34 7.26 2.33 -8.72
N ASP A 35 8.33 1.84 -8.07
CA ASP A 35 8.74 0.43 -8.16
C ASP A 35 7.81 -0.49 -7.35
N LEU A 36 7.22 0.01 -6.26
CA LEU A 36 6.19 -0.69 -5.51
C LEU A 36 4.80 -0.51 -6.16
N MET A 37 4.46 0.73 -6.57
CA MET A 37 3.08 1.04 -6.98
C MET A 37 2.69 0.51 -8.35
N ARG A 38 3.65 0.28 -9.27
CA ARG A 38 3.33 -0.40 -10.54
C ARG A 38 2.86 -1.83 -10.34
N PRO A 39 3.64 -2.74 -9.72
CA PRO A 39 3.16 -4.09 -9.45
C PRO A 39 1.94 -4.11 -8.51
N PHE A 40 1.77 -3.11 -7.65
CA PHE A 40 0.57 -2.98 -6.82
C PHE A 40 -0.68 -2.69 -7.68
N ALA A 41 -0.60 -1.80 -8.65
CA ALA A 41 -1.69 -1.53 -9.58
C ALA A 41 -2.03 -2.77 -10.43
N ASP A 42 -1.01 -3.48 -10.94
CA ASP A 42 -1.19 -4.72 -11.71
C ASP A 42 -1.87 -5.81 -10.85
N MET A 43 -1.50 -5.93 -9.58
CA MET A 43 -2.15 -6.83 -8.62
C MET A 43 -3.63 -6.47 -8.42
N VAL A 44 -3.94 -5.18 -8.26
CA VAL A 44 -5.33 -4.70 -8.09
C VAL A 44 -6.17 -5.02 -9.33
N GLU A 45 -5.65 -4.84 -10.53
CA GLU A 45 -6.35 -5.20 -11.77
C GLU A 45 -6.49 -6.73 -11.93
N ARG A 46 -5.48 -7.51 -11.57
CA ARG A 46 -5.61 -8.98 -11.52
C ARG A 46 -6.71 -9.39 -10.54
N LEU A 47 -6.72 -8.83 -9.33
CA LEU A 47 -7.78 -9.10 -8.35
C LEU A 47 -9.17 -8.77 -8.90
N ALA A 48 -9.30 -7.68 -9.66
CA ALA A 48 -10.56 -7.25 -10.23
C ALA A 48 -11.07 -8.17 -11.34
N THR A 49 -10.17 -8.70 -12.18
CA THR A 49 -10.52 -9.39 -13.44
C THR A 49 -10.45 -10.92 -13.36
N ASP A 50 -9.63 -11.48 -12.46
CA ASP A 50 -9.47 -12.93 -12.30
C ASP A 50 -10.58 -13.51 -11.42
N ALA A 51 -11.52 -14.25 -12.05
CA ALA A 51 -12.66 -14.85 -11.35
C ALA A 51 -12.26 -15.97 -10.36
N SER A 52 -11.06 -16.55 -10.48
CA SER A 52 -10.56 -17.55 -9.53
C SER A 52 -10.18 -16.93 -8.17
N ILE A 53 -9.88 -15.62 -8.14
CA ILE A 53 -9.53 -14.91 -6.91
C ILE A 53 -10.82 -14.43 -6.22
N LYS A 54 -11.04 -14.91 -5.01
CA LYS A 54 -12.21 -14.55 -4.18
C LYS A 54 -11.92 -13.42 -3.19
N GLY A 55 -10.65 -13.21 -2.83
CA GLY A 55 -10.22 -12.18 -1.90
C GLY A 55 -8.71 -12.01 -1.86
N LEU A 56 -8.24 -10.96 -1.19
CA LEU A 56 -6.82 -10.62 -1.07
C LEU A 56 -6.43 -10.45 0.39
N VAL A 57 -5.28 -11.03 0.76
CA VAL A 57 -4.52 -10.68 1.97
C VAL A 57 -3.26 -9.95 1.53
N LEU A 58 -3.09 -8.71 1.97
CA LEU A 58 -1.92 -7.88 1.71
C LEU A 58 -1.03 -7.85 2.94
N THR A 59 0.23 -8.23 2.80
CA THR A 59 1.22 -8.24 3.90
C THR A 59 2.59 -7.78 3.42
N SER A 60 3.60 -7.84 4.29
CA SER A 60 4.98 -7.47 4.00
C SER A 60 5.94 -8.62 4.30
N GLY A 61 6.92 -8.83 3.42
CA GLY A 61 8.07 -9.71 3.65
C GLY A 61 9.19 -9.06 4.49
N LYS A 62 9.01 -7.79 4.89
CA LYS A 62 9.96 -7.04 5.70
C LYS A 62 9.49 -6.95 7.16
N ALA A 63 10.36 -6.45 8.05
CA ALA A 63 10.02 -6.24 9.46
C ALA A 63 8.84 -5.28 9.65
N ASP A 64 8.77 -4.23 8.81
CA ASP A 64 7.68 -3.27 8.79
C ASP A 64 6.72 -3.52 7.63
N PHE A 65 5.46 -3.16 7.82
CA PHE A 65 4.47 -3.25 6.75
C PHE A 65 4.80 -2.29 5.61
N CYS A 66 4.85 -0.98 5.90
CA CYS A 66 5.30 0.04 4.94
C CYS A 66 5.56 1.37 5.65
N ALA A 67 6.71 1.98 5.39
CA ALA A 67 7.17 3.20 6.05
C ALA A 67 6.60 4.51 5.45
N GLY A 68 5.72 4.42 4.45
CA GLY A 68 5.13 5.59 3.79
C GLY A 68 5.82 5.97 2.49
N GLY A 69 5.67 7.23 2.08
CA GLY A 69 6.24 7.72 0.83
C GLY A 69 7.77 7.69 0.81
N ASP A 70 8.35 7.40 -0.36
CA ASP A 70 9.80 7.50 -0.56
C ASP A 70 10.21 8.97 -0.56
N LEU A 71 10.89 9.41 0.52
CA LEU A 71 11.25 10.82 0.73
C LEU A 71 12.22 11.34 -0.34
N ASP A 72 13.09 10.49 -0.88
CA ASP A 72 14.00 10.88 -1.98
C ASP A 72 13.20 11.22 -3.25
N ASN A 73 12.13 10.47 -3.53
CA ASN A 73 11.26 10.73 -4.66
C ASN A 73 10.38 11.96 -4.42
N ILE A 74 9.84 12.11 -3.21
CA ILE A 74 9.02 13.28 -2.83
C ILE A 74 9.83 14.57 -2.93
N SER A 75 11.09 14.57 -2.47
CA SER A 75 11.96 15.77 -2.52
C SER A 75 12.28 16.25 -3.94
N ARG A 76 12.12 15.39 -4.95
CA ARG A 76 12.33 15.73 -6.37
C ARG A 76 11.10 16.30 -7.07
N ILE A 77 9.95 16.33 -6.40
CA ILE A 77 8.73 16.94 -6.95
C ILE A 77 8.93 18.45 -7.00
N ALA A 78 9.01 19.01 -8.20
CA ALA A 78 9.34 20.41 -8.41
C ALA A 78 8.12 21.33 -8.59
N THR A 79 6.95 20.77 -8.90
CA THR A 79 5.75 21.57 -9.20
C THR A 79 4.50 21.00 -8.49
N ALA A 80 3.54 21.88 -8.20
CA ALA A 80 2.25 21.50 -7.65
C ALA A 80 1.51 20.49 -8.58
N HIS A 81 1.65 20.64 -9.90
CA HIS A 81 1.03 19.73 -10.85
C HIS A 81 1.61 18.31 -10.75
N GLN A 82 2.94 18.18 -10.61
CA GLN A 82 3.57 16.88 -10.39
C GLN A 82 3.09 16.23 -9.08
N ALA A 83 3.04 17.02 -7.98
CA ALA A 83 2.53 16.54 -6.69
C ALA A 83 1.09 16.05 -6.80
N PHE A 84 0.23 16.82 -7.45
CA PHE A 84 -1.17 16.48 -7.69
C PHE A 84 -1.27 15.16 -8.50
N THR A 85 -0.53 15.05 -9.60
CA THR A 85 -0.57 13.86 -10.47
C THR A 85 -0.18 12.59 -9.71
N VAL A 86 0.92 12.62 -8.94
CA VAL A 86 1.38 11.48 -8.13
C VAL A 86 0.34 11.09 -7.08
N ALA A 87 -0.25 12.07 -6.39
CA ALA A 87 -1.28 11.83 -5.38
C ALA A 87 -2.56 11.24 -6.01
N GLU A 88 -3.00 11.75 -7.16
CA GLU A 88 -4.18 11.22 -7.86
C GLU A 88 -3.96 9.79 -8.34
N GLN A 89 -2.79 9.45 -8.88
CA GLN A 89 -2.46 8.08 -9.28
C GLN A 89 -2.55 7.11 -8.09
N LEU A 90 -1.96 7.46 -6.96
CA LEU A 90 -2.07 6.64 -5.74
C LEU A 90 -3.53 6.49 -5.30
N LYS A 91 -4.27 7.60 -5.20
CA LYS A 91 -5.68 7.58 -4.79
C LYS A 91 -6.54 6.75 -5.72
N ALA A 92 -6.32 6.82 -7.04
CA ALA A 92 -7.07 6.05 -8.02
C ALA A 92 -6.89 4.54 -7.83
N VAL A 93 -5.65 4.06 -7.63
CA VAL A 93 -5.36 2.65 -7.37
C VAL A 93 -5.99 2.20 -6.05
N LEU A 94 -5.84 2.98 -4.98
CA LEU A 94 -6.44 2.66 -3.68
C LEU A 94 -7.97 2.65 -3.76
N ARG A 95 -8.57 3.61 -4.47
CA ARG A 95 -10.03 3.62 -4.67
C ARG A 95 -10.51 2.44 -5.50
N ARG A 96 -9.77 2.05 -6.54
CA ARG A 96 -10.06 0.86 -7.33
C ARG A 96 -10.08 -0.39 -6.46
N MET A 97 -9.06 -0.57 -5.62
CA MET A 97 -8.98 -1.69 -4.66
C MET A 97 -10.15 -1.69 -3.67
N GLU A 98 -10.53 -0.53 -3.14
CA GLU A 98 -11.60 -0.35 -2.17
C GLU A 98 -12.99 -0.70 -2.74
N THR A 99 -13.20 -0.56 -4.06
CA THR A 99 -14.53 -0.66 -4.69
C THR A 99 -14.68 -1.80 -5.70
N LEU A 100 -13.69 -2.69 -5.83
CA LEU A 100 -13.73 -3.77 -6.83
C LEU A 100 -14.69 -4.93 -6.50
N GLY A 101 -15.28 -4.95 -5.30
CA GLY A 101 -16.31 -5.93 -4.92
C GLY A 101 -15.78 -7.25 -4.35
N LYS A 102 -14.46 -7.37 -4.12
CA LYS A 102 -13.85 -8.53 -3.44
C LYS A 102 -13.21 -8.09 -2.12
N PRO A 103 -13.25 -8.91 -1.06
CA PRO A 103 -12.67 -8.56 0.23
C PRO A 103 -11.14 -8.42 0.12
N VAL A 104 -10.62 -7.37 0.75
CA VAL A 104 -9.19 -7.11 0.88
C VAL A 104 -8.87 -6.90 2.35
N VAL A 105 -7.92 -7.66 2.88
CA VAL A 105 -7.48 -7.58 4.28
C VAL A 105 -6.01 -7.19 4.32
N ALA A 106 -5.67 -6.15 5.08
CA ALA A 106 -4.28 -5.84 5.41
C ALA A 106 -3.86 -6.66 6.63
N ALA A 107 -2.87 -7.53 6.48
CA ALA A 107 -2.19 -8.23 7.57
C ALA A 107 -0.92 -7.44 7.93
N ILE A 108 -1.05 -6.55 8.92
CA ILE A 108 -0.03 -5.57 9.30
C ILE A 108 0.94 -6.22 10.29
N ASN A 109 2.10 -6.63 9.80
CA ASN A 109 3.13 -7.35 10.54
C ASN A 109 4.18 -6.45 11.22
N GLY A 110 4.08 -5.14 11.07
CA GLY A 110 5.00 -4.15 11.62
C GLY A 110 4.49 -2.73 11.39
N HIS A 111 5.34 -1.73 11.53
CA HIS A 111 4.93 -0.34 11.38
C HIS A 111 4.25 -0.05 10.05
N ALA A 112 3.14 0.71 10.09
CA ALA A 112 2.47 1.25 8.90
C ALA A 112 2.30 2.76 9.07
N LEU A 113 3.11 3.53 8.34
CA LEU A 113 3.18 4.98 8.48
C LEU A 113 2.85 5.68 7.17
N GLY A 114 2.23 6.86 7.24
CA GLY A 114 1.92 7.68 6.08
C GLY A 114 1.21 6.90 4.98
N GLY A 115 1.76 6.91 3.77
CA GLY A 115 1.24 6.16 2.62
C GLY A 115 1.06 4.66 2.89
N GLY A 116 1.87 4.05 3.78
CA GLY A 116 1.71 2.66 4.19
C GLY A 116 0.43 2.45 5.00
N LEU A 117 0.11 3.37 5.91
CA LEU A 117 -1.18 3.36 6.59
C LEU A 117 -2.32 3.65 5.61
N GLU A 118 -2.14 4.57 4.64
CA GLU A 118 -3.16 4.88 3.64
C GLU A 118 -3.54 3.68 2.78
N ILE A 119 -2.56 2.84 2.40
CA ILE A 119 -2.80 1.54 1.74
C ILE A 119 -3.66 0.65 2.64
N SER A 120 -3.30 0.49 3.92
CA SER A 120 -4.05 -0.36 4.83
C SER A 120 -5.45 0.15 5.13
N LEU A 121 -5.64 1.47 5.15
CA LEU A 121 -6.94 2.12 5.33
C LEU A 121 -7.88 1.91 4.13
N ALA A 122 -7.33 1.73 2.93
CA ALA A 122 -8.10 1.40 1.73
C ALA A 122 -8.50 -0.09 1.66
N CYS A 123 -7.97 -0.95 2.53
CA CYS A 123 -8.42 -2.34 2.68
C CYS A 123 -9.73 -2.38 3.48
N HIS A 124 -10.55 -3.42 3.25
CA HIS A 124 -11.84 -3.60 3.92
C HIS A 124 -11.69 -3.95 5.40
N ALA A 125 -10.64 -4.73 5.75
CA ALA A 125 -10.31 -5.07 7.12
C ALA A 125 -8.80 -4.99 7.36
N ARG A 126 -8.40 -4.89 8.63
CA ARG A 126 -7.01 -4.84 9.11
C ARG A 126 -6.85 -5.80 10.26
N ILE A 127 -5.84 -6.67 10.16
CA ILE A 127 -5.35 -7.51 11.25
C ILE A 127 -3.95 -7.00 11.55
N VAL A 128 -3.66 -6.81 12.82
CA VAL A 128 -2.45 -6.15 13.27
C VAL A 128 -1.71 -7.08 14.23
N ILE A 129 -0.38 -7.15 14.11
CA ILE A 129 0.44 -7.87 15.08
C ILE A 129 0.27 -7.27 16.47
N ASP A 130 0.18 -8.10 17.49
CA ASP A 130 0.13 -7.67 18.89
C ASP A 130 1.55 -7.37 19.39
N ASP A 131 2.04 -6.16 19.09
CA ASP A 131 3.33 -5.63 19.57
C ASP A 131 3.11 -4.22 20.12
N PRO A 132 3.40 -3.98 21.43
CA PRO A 132 3.21 -2.66 22.04
C PRO A 132 4.10 -1.56 21.43
N ARG A 133 5.12 -1.91 20.66
CA ARG A 133 5.98 -0.97 19.95
C ARG A 133 5.43 -0.55 18.59
N LEU A 134 4.40 -1.22 18.12
CA LEU A 134 3.81 -0.96 16.82
C LEU A 134 3.36 0.50 16.69
N LYS A 135 3.64 1.08 15.54
CA LYS A 135 3.20 2.44 15.19
C LYS A 135 2.36 2.42 13.94
N LEU A 136 1.12 2.84 14.09
CA LEU A 136 0.20 3.12 13.00
C LEU A 136 -0.09 4.62 13.03
N GLY A 137 0.19 5.34 11.95
CA GLY A 137 0.00 6.79 12.01
C GLY A 137 0.30 7.51 10.70
N GLN A 138 -0.05 8.79 10.70
CA GLN A 138 0.17 9.71 9.58
C GLN A 138 1.11 10.85 10.03
N PRO A 139 2.44 10.64 9.96
CA PRO A 139 3.41 11.60 10.46
C PRO A 139 3.76 12.71 9.47
N GLU A 140 3.04 12.83 8.36
CA GLU A 140 3.32 13.75 7.24
C GLU A 140 3.49 15.19 7.70
N VAL A 141 2.73 15.63 8.69
CA VAL A 141 2.84 16.99 9.26
C VAL A 141 4.24 17.31 9.83
N LYS A 142 4.97 16.28 10.29
CA LYS A 142 6.35 16.46 10.78
C LYS A 142 7.34 16.78 9.65
N LEU A 143 6.93 16.56 8.41
CA LEU A 143 7.70 16.83 7.20
C LEU A 143 7.14 18.04 6.42
N GLY A 144 6.15 18.76 6.97
CA GLY A 144 5.46 19.84 6.28
C GLY A 144 4.56 19.36 5.14
N LEU A 145 4.13 18.10 5.17
CA LEU A 145 3.28 17.47 4.17
C LEU A 145 1.88 17.17 4.73
N LEU A 146 0.96 16.81 3.84
CA LEU A 146 -0.36 16.26 4.16
C LEU A 146 -0.43 14.80 3.67
N PRO A 147 -1.23 13.94 4.32
CA PRO A 147 -1.52 12.60 3.83
C PRO A 147 -2.20 12.66 2.46
N GLY A 148 -1.50 12.29 1.40
CA GLY A 148 -1.91 12.48 0.00
C GLY A 148 -2.68 11.32 -0.60
N GLY A 149 -2.63 10.11 -0.01
CA GLY A 149 -3.31 8.91 -0.51
C GLY A 149 -4.75 8.72 0.00
N GLY A 150 -5.27 9.70 0.75
CA GLY A 150 -6.66 9.70 1.26
C GLY A 150 -6.78 9.34 2.74
N GLY A 151 -5.68 9.36 3.48
CA GLY A 151 -5.67 9.13 4.92
C GLY A 151 -6.50 10.13 5.70
N THR A 152 -6.47 11.41 5.30
CA THR A 152 -7.32 12.47 5.88
C THR A 152 -8.82 12.23 5.74
N VAL A 153 -9.23 11.35 4.84
CA VAL A 153 -10.65 11.00 4.61
C VAL A 153 -11.01 9.68 5.28
N ARG A 154 -10.13 8.66 5.17
CA ARG A 154 -10.44 7.31 5.66
C ARG A 154 -10.24 7.17 7.17
N LEU A 155 -9.14 7.70 7.71
CA LEU A 155 -8.83 7.55 9.13
C LEU A 155 -9.90 8.18 10.04
N PRO A 156 -10.39 9.42 9.83
CA PRO A 156 -11.42 10.02 10.67
C PRO A 156 -12.79 9.33 10.63
N ARG A 157 -12.98 8.39 9.71
CA ARG A 157 -14.21 7.59 9.62
C ARG A 157 -14.11 6.26 10.34
N LEU A 158 -12.92 5.90 10.80
CA LEU A 158 -12.65 4.66 11.53
C LEU A 158 -12.47 4.87 13.04
N VAL A 159 -12.15 6.10 13.47
CA VAL A 159 -11.86 6.47 14.87
C VAL A 159 -12.87 7.47 15.40
#